data_d886d1a1aa53fdbffd5f149223478fe2
#
_entry.id   d886d1a1aa53fdbffd5f149223478fe2
#
_cell.length_a   1.000
_cell.length_b   1.000
_cell.length_c   1.000
_cell.angle_alpha   90.00
_cell.angle_beta   90.00
_cell.angle_gamma   90.00
#
_symmetry.space_group_name_H-M   'P 1'
#
loop_
_entity.id
_entity.type
_entity.pdbx_description
1 polymer ?
#
loop_
_entity_poly.entity_id
_entity_poly.type
_entity_poly.pdbx_seq_one_letter_code
_entity_poly.pdbx_strand_id
1 'polypeptide(L)'
;MYREFISPAEEKKLEIFKVVCNSNGVTLVQLSEVLNIPQKSLQKYIYFLNEDLQLLSPHLLLSKNHYNQYFLDRTEDDEPFYAQLMYHYLLNSTQYNLIHYLIGRPQMTLTQLCLDLHVSQSHMYRLIKKINQLLEKFQIQIRTDLNNRIVLAGKELDIRIFTYSFLTQSAPADLWLLPSVSHKNVEEFTAFFAVSHFDPLTKNKLAAFWQAVVSRTIQKKYLPVIPEKYMELMNFYCFLPEEILESLFLSADYASEKTLQSEYLYLNFFLHVFLPGVIPQEKNQAIIQEIKHSDTDLVRFFTAMIKDWHDTFAPSQEVAEFEKLLSSCLLVFNLSIIIGIDLLEVWQLEHQLLTENTPSNDKTYEAICKLLLTHVERYPFADLDKKYFEQTQLPYLAHLLFLETQMNTPPTVSIYIQTTIQYRTKQMIETRIRSIYSKASVTFVNQMEAADLLITDSYEEVIFSEKLVLLSNLQAEQELSLIHISEPTRPRLI
;
A
#
# COMPACT_ATOMS: atom_id res chain seq x y z
N MET A 1 0.63 -5.87 8.88
CA MET A 1 -0.26 -6.23 10.02
C MET A 1 -0.19 -7.72 10.37
N TYR A 2 -0.38 -8.68 9.43
CA TYR A 2 -0.44 -10.12 9.75
C TYR A 2 0.80 -10.66 10.49
N ARG A 3 2.01 -10.13 10.22
CA ARG A 3 3.25 -10.55 10.92
C ARG A 3 3.21 -10.39 12.43
N GLU A 4 2.39 -9.49 12.93
CA GLU A 4 2.22 -9.23 14.36
C GLU A 4 1.43 -10.35 15.08
N PHE A 5 0.70 -11.16 14.32
CA PHE A 5 -0.16 -12.23 14.86
C PHE A 5 0.46 -13.61 14.79
N ILE A 6 1.46 -13.82 13.95
CA ILE A 6 2.16 -15.10 13.81
C ILE A 6 3.40 -15.16 14.71
N SER A 7 3.87 -16.36 15.01
CA SER A 7 5.10 -16.54 15.79
C SER A 7 6.34 -16.25 14.93
N PRO A 8 7.48 -15.85 15.54
CA PRO A 8 8.74 -15.69 14.79
C PRO A 8 9.17 -16.94 14.01
N ALA A 9 8.79 -18.14 14.47
CA ALA A 9 9.10 -19.39 13.78
C ALA A 9 8.25 -19.55 12.50
N GLU A 10 6.97 -19.19 12.55
CA GLU A 10 6.06 -19.18 11.39
C GLU A 10 6.47 -18.12 10.38
N GLU A 11 6.87 -16.93 10.85
CA GLU A 11 7.41 -15.89 9.97
C GLU A 11 8.63 -16.39 9.19
N LYS A 12 9.58 -17.06 9.87
CA LYS A 12 10.75 -17.65 9.21
C LYS A 12 10.36 -18.72 8.19
N LYS A 13 9.37 -19.55 8.48
CA LYS A 13 8.86 -20.55 7.54
C LYS A 13 8.26 -19.89 6.29
N LEU A 14 7.49 -18.78 6.45
CA LEU A 14 6.95 -18.01 5.31
C LEU A 14 8.05 -17.35 4.47
N GLU A 15 9.11 -16.81 5.11
CA GLU A 15 10.26 -16.25 4.39
C GLU A 15 10.99 -17.33 3.57
N ILE A 16 11.24 -18.50 4.15
CA ILE A 16 11.85 -19.63 3.44
C ILE A 16 10.97 -20.04 2.23
N PHE A 17 9.67 -20.21 2.45
CA PHE A 17 8.73 -20.57 1.40
C PHE A 17 8.76 -19.56 0.25
N LYS A 18 8.71 -18.25 0.58
CA LYS A 18 8.77 -17.17 -0.41
C LYS A 18 10.04 -17.22 -1.26
N VAL A 19 11.21 -17.41 -0.63
CA VAL A 19 12.49 -17.47 -1.37
C VAL A 19 12.53 -18.68 -2.28
N VAL A 20 12.08 -19.86 -1.81
CA VAL A 20 12.07 -21.08 -2.63
C VAL A 20 11.11 -20.94 -3.81
N CYS A 21 9.90 -20.40 -3.61
CA CYS A 21 8.92 -20.22 -4.68
C CYS A 21 9.37 -19.23 -5.76
N ASN A 22 10.12 -18.20 -5.37
CA ASN A 22 10.62 -17.18 -6.30
C ASN A 22 11.93 -17.57 -7.00
N SER A 23 12.47 -18.78 -6.71
CA SER A 23 13.71 -19.28 -7.29
C SER A 23 13.46 -20.53 -8.11
N ASN A 24 14.27 -20.74 -9.16
CA ASN A 24 14.29 -21.99 -9.93
C ASN A 24 15.12 -23.11 -9.24
N GLY A 25 15.17 -23.06 -7.90
CA GLY A 25 15.96 -23.95 -7.06
C GLY A 25 17.04 -23.18 -6.29
N VAL A 26 17.07 -23.36 -4.97
CA VAL A 26 17.96 -22.66 -4.05
C VAL A 26 18.66 -23.63 -3.12
N THR A 27 19.97 -23.48 -2.95
CA THR A 27 20.76 -24.32 -2.03
C THR A 27 20.59 -23.87 -0.58
N LEU A 28 20.87 -24.75 0.37
CA LEU A 28 20.85 -24.40 1.80
C LEU A 28 21.82 -23.28 2.17
N VAL A 29 22.94 -23.17 1.44
CA VAL A 29 23.94 -22.10 1.62
C VAL A 29 23.34 -20.78 1.20
N GLN A 30 22.78 -20.69 0.01
CA GLN A 30 22.12 -19.49 -0.50
C GLN A 30 20.96 -19.04 0.40
N LEU A 31 20.11 -19.98 0.86
CA LEU A 31 19.06 -19.67 1.82
C LEU A 31 19.63 -19.08 3.13
N SER A 32 20.77 -19.63 3.60
CA SER A 32 21.43 -19.15 4.82
C SER A 32 21.95 -17.72 4.66
N GLU A 33 22.48 -17.39 3.51
CA GLU A 33 23.00 -16.06 3.18
C GLU A 33 21.88 -15.05 3.03
N VAL A 34 20.85 -15.37 2.23
CA VAL A 34 19.70 -14.47 1.95
C VAL A 34 18.89 -14.17 3.22
N LEU A 35 18.62 -15.20 4.03
CA LEU A 35 17.76 -15.06 5.21
C LEU A 35 18.53 -14.78 6.50
N ASN A 36 19.87 -14.79 6.46
CA ASN A 36 20.74 -14.67 7.63
C ASN A 36 20.36 -15.67 8.75
N ILE A 37 20.07 -16.92 8.38
CA ILE A 37 19.69 -18.01 9.28
C ILE A 37 20.72 -19.14 9.16
N PRO A 38 21.25 -19.68 10.27
CA PRO A 38 22.16 -20.82 10.22
C PRO A 38 21.56 -22.04 9.54
N GLN A 39 22.34 -22.72 8.69
CA GLN A 39 21.88 -23.88 7.91
C GLN A 39 21.18 -24.97 8.74
N LYS A 40 21.70 -25.25 9.95
CA LYS A 40 21.09 -26.22 10.87
C LYS A 40 19.67 -25.82 11.31
N SER A 41 19.46 -24.52 11.52
CA SER A 41 18.13 -23.98 11.85
C SER A 41 17.21 -24.02 10.64
N LEU A 42 17.71 -23.70 9.44
CA LEU A 42 16.97 -23.80 8.19
C LEU A 42 16.46 -25.20 7.93
N GLN A 43 17.29 -26.24 8.12
CA GLN A 43 16.86 -27.63 7.98
C GLN A 43 15.68 -27.96 8.89
N LYS A 44 15.71 -27.49 10.15
CA LYS A 44 14.62 -27.66 11.10
C LYS A 44 13.35 -26.93 10.65
N TYR A 45 13.49 -25.67 10.18
CA TYR A 45 12.33 -24.91 9.67
C TYR A 45 11.74 -25.54 8.42
N ILE A 46 12.57 -26.01 7.48
CA ILE A 46 12.10 -26.69 6.26
C ILE A 46 11.35 -27.99 6.61
N TYR A 47 11.84 -28.75 7.59
CA TYR A 47 11.15 -29.95 8.04
C TYR A 47 9.72 -29.62 8.52
N PHE A 48 9.57 -28.67 9.46
CA PHE A 48 8.26 -28.27 9.96
C PHE A 48 7.40 -27.56 8.90
N LEU A 49 8.02 -26.82 8.00
CA LEU A 49 7.31 -26.23 6.88
C LEU A 49 6.69 -27.29 5.96
N ASN A 50 7.40 -28.36 5.70
CA ASN A 50 6.85 -29.47 4.93
C ASN A 50 5.67 -30.16 5.62
N GLU A 51 5.70 -30.29 6.95
CA GLU A 51 4.54 -30.77 7.71
C GLU A 51 3.33 -29.84 7.53
N ASP A 52 3.54 -28.51 7.63
CA ASP A 52 2.48 -27.54 7.44
C ASP A 52 1.94 -27.52 5.99
N LEU A 53 2.82 -27.64 4.99
CA LEU A 53 2.43 -27.70 3.58
C LEU A 53 1.58 -28.94 3.25
N GLN A 54 1.93 -30.10 3.83
CA GLN A 54 1.17 -31.34 3.66
C GLN A 54 -0.22 -31.28 4.30
N LEU A 55 -0.43 -30.41 5.31
CA LEU A 55 -1.78 -30.14 5.85
C LEU A 55 -2.65 -29.36 4.86
N LEU A 56 -2.04 -28.54 4.01
CA LEU A 56 -2.74 -27.77 2.98
C LEU A 56 -3.01 -28.65 1.74
N SER A 57 -2.01 -29.38 1.29
CA SER A 57 -2.13 -30.33 0.17
C SER A 57 -1.15 -31.50 0.39
N PRO A 58 -1.62 -32.75 0.32
CA PRO A 58 -0.79 -33.96 0.61
C PRO A 58 0.46 -34.10 -0.28
N HIS A 59 0.43 -33.46 -1.47
CA HIS A 59 1.52 -33.54 -2.44
C HIS A 59 2.47 -32.33 -2.37
N LEU A 60 2.11 -31.32 -1.59
CA LEU A 60 2.86 -30.08 -1.52
C LEU A 60 4.03 -30.20 -0.54
N LEU A 61 5.25 -30.12 -1.05
CA LEU A 61 6.44 -30.14 -0.21
C LEU A 61 7.66 -29.45 -0.88
N LEU A 62 8.59 -29.02 -0.08
CA LEU A 62 9.89 -28.58 -0.52
C LEU A 62 10.80 -29.80 -0.69
N SER A 63 11.06 -30.18 -1.93
CA SER A 63 11.93 -31.30 -2.32
C SER A 63 13.34 -30.82 -2.68
N LYS A 64 14.30 -31.76 -2.73
CA LYS A 64 15.65 -31.52 -3.23
C LYS A 64 15.86 -32.16 -4.59
N ASN A 65 16.45 -31.39 -5.52
CA ASN A 65 16.92 -31.94 -6.79
C ASN A 65 18.32 -32.59 -6.66
N HIS A 66 18.83 -33.16 -7.76
CA HIS A 66 20.16 -33.78 -7.83
C HIS A 66 21.33 -32.84 -7.51
N TYR A 67 21.11 -31.52 -7.56
CA TYR A 67 22.10 -30.47 -7.23
C TYR A 67 21.99 -29.99 -5.78
N ASN A 68 21.23 -30.70 -4.92
CA ASN A 68 20.94 -30.31 -3.54
C ASN A 68 20.23 -28.94 -3.40
N GLN A 69 19.50 -28.52 -4.43
CA GLN A 69 18.70 -27.31 -4.40
C GLN A 69 17.28 -27.64 -3.97
N TYR A 70 16.72 -26.84 -3.08
CA TYR A 70 15.31 -26.91 -2.70
C TYR A 70 14.46 -26.25 -3.77
N PHE A 71 13.37 -26.87 -4.10
CA PHE A 71 12.31 -26.36 -4.97
C PHE A 71 10.95 -26.80 -4.42
N LEU A 72 9.89 -26.11 -4.83
CA LEU A 72 8.53 -26.50 -4.49
C LEU A 72 8.07 -27.59 -5.46
N ASP A 73 7.79 -28.77 -4.93
CA ASP A 73 7.15 -29.84 -5.68
C ASP A 73 5.64 -29.59 -5.68
N ARG A 74 5.08 -29.30 -6.85
CA ARG A 74 3.68 -28.95 -7.05
C ARG A 74 3.15 -29.48 -8.37
N THR A 75 1.85 -29.70 -8.44
CA THR A 75 1.13 -30.00 -9.69
C THR A 75 0.77 -28.69 -10.42
N GLU A 76 0.47 -28.78 -11.73
CA GLU A 76 0.14 -27.60 -12.55
C GLU A 76 -1.14 -26.85 -12.09
N ASP A 77 -2.03 -27.54 -11.38
CA ASP A 77 -3.31 -27.03 -10.88
C ASP A 77 -3.20 -26.35 -9.50
N ASP A 78 -2.00 -26.27 -8.95
CA ASP A 78 -1.78 -25.73 -7.61
C ASP A 78 -1.87 -24.21 -7.56
N GLU A 79 -2.83 -23.68 -6.82
CA GLU A 79 -3.02 -22.25 -6.53
C GLU A 79 -1.90 -21.65 -5.66
N PRO A 80 -1.83 -20.30 -5.52
CA PRO A 80 -0.80 -19.62 -4.74
C PRO A 80 -0.86 -19.96 -3.24
N PHE A 81 -0.23 -21.05 -2.83
CA PHE A 81 -0.20 -21.59 -1.46
C PHE A 81 0.36 -20.62 -0.40
N TYR A 82 1.06 -19.56 -0.79
CA TYR A 82 1.59 -18.61 0.18
C TYR A 82 0.48 -17.98 1.04
N ALA A 83 -0.60 -17.55 0.41
CA ALA A 83 -1.73 -16.96 1.11
C ALA A 83 -2.44 -17.99 2.00
N GLN A 84 -2.58 -19.23 1.52
CA GLN A 84 -3.20 -20.34 2.28
C GLN A 84 -2.34 -20.72 3.49
N LEU A 85 -1.02 -20.82 3.33
CA LEU A 85 -0.07 -21.10 4.42
C LEU A 85 -0.08 -19.99 5.47
N MET A 86 -0.03 -18.72 5.03
CA MET A 86 -0.14 -17.58 5.92
C MET A 86 -1.45 -17.62 6.72
N TYR A 87 -2.56 -17.87 6.04
CA TYR A 87 -3.87 -17.94 6.68
C TYR A 87 -3.97 -19.12 7.67
N HIS A 88 -3.39 -20.28 7.34
CA HIS A 88 -3.28 -21.40 8.27
C HIS A 88 -2.60 -20.98 9.58
N TYR A 89 -1.50 -20.23 9.52
CA TYR A 89 -0.82 -19.74 10.72
C TYR A 89 -1.66 -18.72 11.48
N LEU A 90 -2.38 -17.82 10.78
CA LEU A 90 -3.27 -16.87 11.41
C LEU A 90 -4.42 -17.55 12.15
N LEU A 91 -5.07 -18.55 11.57
CA LEU A 91 -6.13 -19.33 12.22
C LEU A 91 -5.67 -20.06 13.50
N ASN A 92 -4.39 -20.42 13.57
CA ASN A 92 -3.79 -21.02 14.77
C ASN A 92 -3.35 -19.99 15.80
N SER A 93 -3.39 -18.68 15.46
CA SER A 93 -3.01 -17.61 16.36
C SER A 93 -4.17 -17.19 17.26
N THR A 94 -4.00 -17.34 18.57
CA THR A 94 -4.99 -16.86 19.55
C THR A 94 -5.18 -15.34 19.50
N GLN A 95 -4.14 -14.58 19.14
CA GLN A 95 -4.21 -13.11 18.99
C GLN A 95 -5.10 -12.72 17.80
N TYR A 96 -4.91 -13.38 16.66
CA TYR A 96 -5.73 -13.19 15.47
C TYR A 96 -7.19 -13.54 15.76
N ASN A 97 -7.42 -14.70 16.34
CA ASN A 97 -8.76 -15.17 16.66
C ASN A 97 -9.49 -14.25 17.64
N LEU A 98 -8.79 -13.70 18.67
CA LEU A 98 -9.40 -12.73 19.56
C LEU A 98 -9.92 -11.48 18.82
N ILE A 99 -9.14 -10.90 17.93
CA ILE A 99 -9.57 -9.74 17.13
C ILE A 99 -10.71 -10.13 16.21
N HIS A 100 -10.60 -11.27 15.52
CA HIS A 100 -11.64 -11.78 14.63
C HIS A 100 -12.98 -11.95 15.36
N TYR A 101 -12.97 -12.49 16.58
CA TYR A 101 -14.16 -12.62 17.41
C TYR A 101 -14.74 -11.24 17.79
N LEU A 102 -13.88 -10.30 18.19
CA LEU A 102 -14.33 -8.96 18.59
C LEU A 102 -14.97 -8.15 17.45
N ILE A 103 -14.47 -8.32 16.23
CA ILE A 103 -15.06 -7.70 15.04
C ILE A 103 -16.36 -8.41 14.64
N GLY A 104 -16.36 -9.74 14.59
CA GLY A 104 -17.49 -10.53 14.10
C GLY A 104 -18.61 -10.76 15.13
N ARG A 105 -18.30 -10.71 16.44
CA ARG A 105 -19.23 -11.01 17.55
C ARG A 105 -19.07 -10.02 18.70
N PRO A 106 -19.49 -8.78 18.56
CA PRO A 106 -19.09 -7.65 19.44
C PRO A 106 -19.70 -7.67 20.84
N GLN A 107 -20.43 -8.71 21.26
CA GLN A 107 -21.13 -8.73 22.55
C GLN A 107 -20.64 -9.85 23.48
N MET A 108 -19.40 -10.30 23.32
CA MET A 108 -18.86 -11.40 24.11
C MET A 108 -18.31 -10.94 25.46
N THR A 109 -18.58 -11.74 26.50
CA THR A 109 -17.96 -11.52 27.83
C THR A 109 -16.55 -12.14 27.85
N LEU A 110 -15.73 -11.72 28.83
CA LEU A 110 -14.39 -12.28 29.03
C LEU A 110 -14.44 -13.82 29.19
N THR A 111 -15.42 -14.31 29.92
CA THR A 111 -15.57 -15.76 30.16
C THR A 111 -15.87 -16.52 28.87
N GLN A 112 -16.78 -15.99 28.04
CA GLN A 112 -17.08 -16.58 26.72
C GLN A 112 -15.86 -16.63 25.81
N LEU A 113 -15.13 -15.50 25.72
CA LEU A 113 -13.89 -15.45 24.93
C LEU A 113 -12.83 -16.43 25.41
N CYS A 114 -12.69 -16.60 26.75
CA CYS A 114 -11.76 -17.57 27.32
C CYS A 114 -12.15 -19.03 26.97
N LEU A 115 -13.45 -19.32 26.96
CA LEU A 115 -13.97 -20.65 26.59
C LEU A 115 -13.76 -20.91 25.10
N ASP A 116 -14.15 -19.97 24.24
CA ASP A 116 -14.08 -20.14 22.78
C ASP A 116 -12.63 -20.21 22.28
N LEU A 117 -11.72 -19.49 22.92
CA LEU A 117 -10.29 -19.50 22.57
C LEU A 117 -9.45 -20.52 23.37
N HIS A 118 -10.09 -21.31 24.23
CA HIS A 118 -9.45 -22.33 25.09
C HIS A 118 -8.27 -21.79 25.91
N VAL A 119 -8.42 -20.59 26.49
CA VAL A 119 -7.36 -19.93 27.28
C VAL A 119 -7.84 -19.58 28.68
N SER A 120 -6.89 -19.50 29.64
CA SER A 120 -7.20 -19.02 30.98
C SER A 120 -7.43 -17.51 31.00
N GLN A 121 -8.17 -16.99 31.97
CA GLN A 121 -8.38 -15.55 32.14
C GLN A 121 -7.05 -14.79 32.28
N SER A 122 -6.08 -15.32 33.03
CA SER A 122 -4.76 -14.69 33.18
C SER A 122 -4.00 -14.62 31.87
N HIS A 123 -4.16 -15.62 30.99
CA HIS A 123 -3.58 -15.59 29.64
C HIS A 123 -4.30 -14.56 28.77
N MET A 124 -5.63 -14.50 28.84
CA MET A 124 -6.44 -13.53 28.09
C MET A 124 -6.05 -12.08 28.41
N TYR A 125 -5.86 -11.73 29.69
CA TYR A 125 -5.41 -10.39 30.05
C TYR A 125 -4.03 -10.05 29.48
N ARG A 126 -3.08 -11.01 29.48
CA ARG A 126 -1.77 -10.79 28.85
C ARG A 126 -1.90 -10.62 27.34
N LEU A 127 -2.78 -11.37 26.70
CA LEU A 127 -3.09 -11.30 25.28
C LEU A 127 -3.67 -9.93 24.92
N ILE A 128 -4.70 -9.47 25.65
CA ILE A 128 -5.31 -8.15 25.47
C ILE A 128 -4.27 -7.04 25.62
N LYS A 129 -3.39 -7.13 26.64
CA LYS A 129 -2.33 -6.13 26.83
C LYS A 129 -1.39 -6.07 25.63
N LYS A 130 -0.98 -7.23 25.09
CA LYS A 130 -0.10 -7.31 23.90
C LYS A 130 -0.79 -6.74 22.66
N ILE A 131 -2.06 -7.10 22.44
CA ILE A 131 -2.83 -6.60 21.29
C ILE A 131 -3.06 -5.08 21.42
N ASN A 132 -3.30 -4.54 22.59
CA ASN A 132 -3.48 -3.10 22.78
C ASN A 132 -2.24 -2.31 22.38
N GLN A 133 -1.02 -2.84 22.53
CA GLN A 133 0.19 -2.21 21.99
C GLN A 133 0.18 -2.11 20.47
N LEU A 134 -0.36 -3.15 19.79
CA LEU A 134 -0.54 -3.12 18.33
C LEU A 134 -1.62 -2.12 17.91
N LEU A 135 -2.72 -2.05 18.67
CA LEU A 135 -3.88 -1.22 18.37
C LEU A 135 -3.65 0.27 18.64
N GLU A 136 -2.59 0.62 19.38
CA GLU A 136 -2.26 2.00 19.74
C GLU A 136 -2.04 2.88 18.51
N LYS A 137 -1.39 2.35 17.47
CA LYS A 137 -1.18 3.04 16.20
C LYS A 137 -2.50 3.37 15.46
N PHE A 138 -3.58 2.65 15.75
CA PHE A 138 -4.92 2.94 15.24
C PHE A 138 -5.75 3.79 16.22
N GLN A 139 -5.17 4.24 17.34
CA GLN A 139 -5.87 4.98 18.40
C GLN A 139 -7.08 4.22 18.98
N ILE A 140 -7.07 2.90 18.93
CA ILE A 140 -8.10 2.02 19.47
C ILE A 140 -7.53 1.07 20.52
N GLN A 141 -8.40 0.52 21.36
CA GLN A 141 -8.02 -0.45 22.38
C GLN A 141 -9.12 -1.46 22.66
N ILE A 142 -8.74 -2.63 23.14
CA ILE A 142 -9.67 -3.61 23.70
C ILE A 142 -9.91 -3.24 25.17
N ARG A 143 -11.16 -3.08 25.54
CA ARG A 143 -11.57 -2.82 26.93
C ARG A 143 -12.85 -3.54 27.30
N THR A 144 -13.14 -3.60 28.59
CA THR A 144 -14.45 -4.04 29.12
C THR A 144 -15.40 -2.86 29.16
N ASP A 145 -16.60 -3.03 28.62
CA ASP A 145 -17.69 -2.04 28.70
C ASP A 145 -18.45 -2.13 30.05
N LEU A 146 -19.44 -1.25 30.22
CA LEU A 146 -20.28 -1.21 31.41
C LEU A 146 -21.10 -2.48 31.66
N ASN A 147 -21.28 -3.31 30.60
CA ASN A 147 -22.04 -4.56 30.66
C ASN A 147 -21.12 -5.80 30.76
N ASN A 148 -19.87 -5.61 31.19
CA ASN A 148 -18.84 -6.66 31.26
C ASN A 148 -18.56 -7.37 29.92
N ARG A 149 -18.75 -6.68 28.79
CA ARG A 149 -18.42 -7.19 27.46
C ARG A 149 -17.06 -6.67 27.04
N ILE A 150 -16.31 -7.49 26.34
CA ILE A 150 -15.03 -7.10 25.75
C ILE A 150 -15.31 -6.47 24.39
N VAL A 151 -14.87 -5.25 24.18
CA VAL A 151 -15.16 -4.45 22.97
C VAL A 151 -13.93 -3.72 22.46
N LEU A 152 -13.90 -3.46 21.14
CA LEU A 152 -13.01 -2.48 20.56
C LEU A 152 -13.54 -1.08 20.89
N ALA A 153 -12.69 -0.23 21.45
CA ALA A 153 -13.01 1.11 21.89
C ALA A 153 -12.03 2.12 21.29
N GLY A 154 -12.56 3.22 20.80
CA GLY A 154 -11.90 4.32 20.13
C GLY A 154 -12.91 5.14 19.37
N LYS A 155 -12.47 6.03 18.50
CA LYS A 155 -13.35 6.69 17.54
C LYS A 155 -13.91 5.64 16.56
N GLU A 156 -15.18 5.78 16.20
CA GLU A 156 -15.81 4.82 15.29
C GLU A 156 -15.08 4.72 13.95
N LEU A 157 -14.58 5.82 13.45
CA LEU A 157 -13.81 5.89 12.25
C LEU A 157 -12.54 5.02 12.31
N ASP A 158 -11.78 5.14 13.40
CA ASP A 158 -10.54 4.40 13.63
C ASP A 158 -10.81 2.88 13.69
N ILE A 159 -11.93 2.50 14.31
CA ILE A 159 -12.37 1.10 14.38
C ILE A 159 -12.72 0.56 12.99
N ARG A 160 -13.39 1.34 12.13
CA ARG A 160 -13.71 0.91 10.77
C ARG A 160 -12.47 0.79 9.88
N ILE A 161 -11.54 1.74 9.97
CA ILE A 161 -10.25 1.68 9.27
C ILE A 161 -9.47 0.45 9.69
N PHE A 162 -9.37 0.22 11.00
CA PHE A 162 -8.72 -0.98 11.53
C PHE A 162 -9.40 -2.26 11.03
N THR A 163 -10.73 -2.32 11.08
CA THR A 163 -11.51 -3.48 10.62
C THR A 163 -11.24 -3.76 9.15
N TYR A 164 -11.31 -2.75 8.29
CA TYR A 164 -11.00 -2.89 6.87
C TYR A 164 -9.57 -3.39 6.64
N SER A 165 -8.59 -2.76 7.30
CA SER A 165 -7.18 -3.16 7.20
C SER A 165 -6.93 -4.59 7.70
N PHE A 166 -7.62 -5.00 8.78
CA PHE A 166 -7.56 -6.35 9.31
C PHE A 166 -8.12 -7.37 8.30
N LEU A 167 -9.30 -7.10 7.75
CA LEU A 167 -9.95 -7.99 6.77
C LEU A 167 -9.14 -8.13 5.48
N THR A 168 -8.57 -7.04 4.97
CA THR A 168 -7.84 -7.06 3.69
C THR A 168 -6.42 -7.61 3.78
N GLN A 169 -5.76 -7.47 4.93
CA GLN A 169 -4.37 -7.87 5.09
C GLN A 169 -4.18 -9.26 5.72
N SER A 170 -5.22 -9.84 6.29
CA SER A 170 -5.10 -11.08 7.07
C SER A 170 -5.90 -12.25 6.54
N ALA A 171 -6.61 -12.10 5.44
CA ALA A 171 -7.43 -13.18 4.89
C ALA A 171 -7.18 -13.43 3.40
N PRO A 172 -7.28 -14.69 2.97
CA PRO A 172 -7.36 -15.03 1.56
C PRO A 172 -8.56 -14.37 0.90
N ALA A 173 -8.42 -14.13 -0.37
CA ALA A 173 -9.36 -13.43 -1.21
C ALA A 173 -10.81 -13.96 -1.18
N ASP A 174 -10.99 -15.26 -1.03
CA ASP A 174 -12.30 -15.93 -1.15
C ASP A 174 -12.98 -16.19 0.19
N LEU A 175 -12.44 -15.66 1.29
CA LEU A 175 -12.93 -16.00 2.60
C LEU A 175 -13.97 -15.01 3.12
N TRP A 176 -15.14 -15.51 3.44
CA TRP A 176 -16.18 -14.77 4.14
C TRP A 176 -15.85 -14.62 5.62
N LEU A 177 -15.50 -13.42 6.06
CA LEU A 177 -14.88 -13.23 7.37
C LEU A 177 -15.84 -12.86 8.48
N LEU A 178 -16.93 -12.16 8.19
CA LEU A 178 -17.86 -11.68 9.21
C LEU A 178 -19.22 -12.35 9.11
N PRO A 179 -19.51 -13.35 9.95
CA PRO A 179 -20.83 -14.02 9.96
C PRO A 179 -22.04 -13.11 10.19
N SER A 180 -21.80 -11.90 10.75
CA SER A 180 -22.82 -10.90 10.99
C SER A 180 -23.32 -10.18 9.71
N VAL A 181 -22.59 -10.30 8.61
CA VAL A 181 -22.93 -9.68 7.32
C VAL A 181 -23.33 -10.76 6.32
N SER A 182 -24.50 -10.66 5.70
CA SER A 182 -24.98 -11.66 4.75
C SER A 182 -24.30 -11.53 3.38
N HIS A 183 -24.08 -12.64 2.68
CA HIS A 183 -23.60 -12.64 1.29
C HIS A 183 -24.46 -11.77 0.38
N LYS A 184 -25.79 -11.88 0.50
CA LYS A 184 -26.74 -11.10 -0.27
C LYS A 184 -26.51 -9.60 -0.14
N ASN A 185 -26.26 -9.12 1.08
CA ASN A 185 -26.00 -7.70 1.33
C ASN A 185 -24.73 -7.19 0.64
N VAL A 186 -23.66 -8.03 0.58
CA VAL A 186 -22.45 -7.68 -0.15
C VAL A 186 -22.65 -7.75 -1.66
N GLU A 187 -23.41 -8.73 -2.16
CA GLU A 187 -23.74 -8.84 -3.58
C GLU A 187 -24.56 -7.63 -4.05
N GLU A 188 -25.53 -7.19 -3.28
CA GLU A 188 -26.33 -5.98 -3.56
C GLU A 188 -25.43 -4.74 -3.62
N PHE A 189 -24.50 -4.57 -2.68
CA PHE A 189 -23.54 -3.46 -2.72
C PHE A 189 -22.60 -3.54 -3.92
N THR A 190 -22.03 -4.70 -4.18
CA THR A 190 -21.10 -4.87 -5.30
C THR A 190 -21.77 -4.70 -6.66
N ALA A 191 -23.08 -4.92 -6.75
CA ALA A 191 -23.85 -4.71 -7.98
C ALA A 191 -23.90 -3.25 -8.47
N PHE A 192 -23.64 -2.26 -7.58
CA PHE A 192 -23.48 -0.86 -8.00
C PHE A 192 -22.22 -0.59 -8.83
N PHE A 193 -21.29 -1.53 -8.85
CA PHE A 193 -20.03 -1.42 -9.56
C PHE A 193 -19.99 -2.38 -10.75
N ALA A 194 -19.23 -2.05 -11.80
CA ALA A 194 -19.00 -2.95 -12.93
C ALA A 194 -18.02 -4.09 -12.57
N VAL A 195 -18.40 -4.92 -11.59
CA VAL A 195 -17.52 -5.90 -10.92
C VAL A 195 -16.91 -6.95 -11.88
N SER A 196 -17.53 -7.18 -13.05
CA SER A 196 -17.02 -8.11 -14.06
C SER A 196 -15.61 -7.75 -14.56
N HIS A 197 -15.24 -6.47 -14.49
CA HIS A 197 -13.94 -5.96 -14.94
C HIS A 197 -12.88 -5.90 -13.83
N PHE A 198 -13.25 -6.17 -12.57
CA PHE A 198 -12.32 -6.11 -11.46
C PHE A 198 -11.55 -7.42 -11.30
N ASP A 199 -10.27 -7.30 -10.99
CA ASP A 199 -9.48 -8.43 -10.55
C ASP A 199 -9.98 -9.00 -9.20
N PRO A 200 -9.66 -10.25 -8.85
CA PRO A 200 -10.12 -10.87 -7.62
C PRO A 200 -9.75 -10.08 -6.35
N LEU A 201 -8.56 -9.47 -6.30
CA LEU A 201 -8.10 -8.69 -5.14
C LEU A 201 -8.97 -7.44 -4.93
N THR A 202 -9.31 -6.72 -6.00
CA THR A 202 -10.19 -5.55 -5.95
C THR A 202 -11.60 -5.93 -5.48
N LYS A 203 -12.16 -7.04 -5.98
CA LYS A 203 -13.46 -7.57 -5.52
C LYS A 203 -13.46 -7.85 -4.02
N ASN A 204 -12.41 -8.48 -3.54
CA ASN A 204 -12.28 -8.84 -2.12
C ASN A 204 -12.10 -7.61 -1.22
N LYS A 205 -11.29 -6.65 -1.66
CA LYS A 205 -11.15 -5.38 -0.95
C LYS A 205 -12.49 -4.64 -0.87
N LEU A 206 -13.28 -4.65 -1.96
CA LEU A 206 -14.60 -4.03 -1.98
C LEU A 206 -15.57 -4.74 -1.02
N ALA A 207 -15.58 -6.07 -1.01
CA ALA A 207 -16.34 -6.88 -0.08
C ALA A 207 -15.92 -6.66 1.38
N ALA A 208 -14.61 -6.61 1.66
CA ALA A 208 -14.07 -6.34 2.99
C ALA A 208 -14.43 -4.93 3.47
N PHE A 209 -14.36 -3.94 2.59
CA PHE A 209 -14.76 -2.57 2.88
C PHE A 209 -16.22 -2.50 3.31
N TRP A 210 -17.11 -3.13 2.53
CA TRP A 210 -18.53 -3.16 2.85
C TRP A 210 -18.83 -3.90 4.16
N GLN A 211 -18.17 -5.03 4.39
CA GLN A 211 -18.30 -5.76 5.65
C GLN A 211 -17.86 -4.90 6.86
N ALA A 212 -16.79 -4.13 6.73
CA ALA A 212 -16.33 -3.23 7.79
C ALA A 212 -17.36 -2.15 8.10
N VAL A 213 -18.05 -1.60 7.10
CA VAL A 213 -19.11 -0.60 7.28
C VAL A 213 -20.36 -1.23 7.90
N VAL A 214 -20.89 -2.28 7.27
CA VAL A 214 -22.18 -2.89 7.67
C VAL A 214 -22.13 -3.53 9.04
N SER A 215 -21.02 -4.21 9.40
CA SER A 215 -20.87 -4.81 10.72
C SER A 215 -21.01 -3.80 11.86
N ARG A 216 -20.66 -2.54 11.62
CA ARG A 216 -20.78 -1.45 12.62
C ARG A 216 -22.16 -0.81 12.61
N THR A 217 -22.73 -0.59 11.43
CA THR A 217 -24.09 -0.01 11.31
C THR A 217 -25.17 -0.91 11.88
N ILE A 218 -25.06 -2.24 11.70
CA ILE A 218 -25.94 -3.23 12.37
C ILE A 218 -25.89 -3.09 13.90
N GLN A 219 -24.74 -2.74 14.46
CA GLN A 219 -24.57 -2.49 15.89
C GLN A 219 -25.01 -1.09 16.31
N LYS A 220 -25.61 -0.29 15.41
CA LYS A 220 -25.98 1.11 15.65
C LYS A 220 -24.79 2.01 16.03
N LYS A 221 -23.61 1.67 15.49
CA LYS A 221 -22.39 2.45 15.62
C LYS A 221 -22.18 3.26 14.37
N TYR A 222 -22.50 4.55 14.45
CA TYR A 222 -22.43 5.48 13.33
C TYR A 222 -21.21 6.39 13.44
N LEU A 223 -20.74 6.85 12.30
CA LEU A 223 -19.70 7.86 12.20
C LEU A 223 -20.23 9.22 12.72
N PRO A 224 -19.35 10.10 13.21
CA PRO A 224 -19.78 11.42 13.66
C PRO A 224 -20.39 12.22 12.50
N VAL A 225 -21.37 13.06 12.84
CA VAL A 225 -21.97 13.97 11.86
C VAL A 225 -20.89 14.92 11.33
N ILE A 226 -20.79 15.01 10.01
CA ILE A 226 -19.81 15.89 9.34
C ILE A 226 -20.22 17.34 9.60
N PRO A 227 -19.29 18.19 10.08
CA PRO A 227 -19.56 19.60 10.24
C PRO A 227 -19.95 20.27 8.90
N GLU A 228 -20.92 21.17 8.93
CA GLU A 228 -21.50 21.82 7.74
C GLU A 228 -20.43 22.44 6.81
N LYS A 229 -19.39 23.02 7.40
CA LYS A 229 -18.25 23.60 6.68
C LYS A 229 -17.45 22.61 5.82
N TYR A 230 -17.55 21.30 6.07
CA TYR A 230 -16.89 20.26 5.28
C TYR A 230 -17.85 19.51 4.34
N MET A 231 -19.15 19.79 4.41
CA MET A 231 -20.16 19.08 3.61
C MET A 231 -19.90 19.26 2.11
N GLU A 232 -19.61 20.49 1.67
CA GLU A 232 -19.34 20.77 0.25
C GLU A 232 -18.13 19.97 -0.25
N LEU A 233 -17.02 19.94 0.50
CA LEU A 233 -15.82 19.20 0.14
C LEU A 233 -16.05 17.69 0.07
N MET A 234 -16.88 17.17 0.97
CA MET A 234 -17.24 15.75 0.96
C MET A 234 -18.18 15.40 -0.21
N ASN A 235 -19.07 16.33 -0.57
CA ASN A 235 -19.98 16.14 -1.70
C ASN A 235 -19.27 15.99 -3.04
N PHE A 236 -18.08 16.58 -3.24
CA PHE A 236 -17.29 16.37 -4.45
C PHE A 236 -17.01 14.88 -4.73
N TYR A 237 -16.90 14.07 -3.71
CA TYR A 237 -16.54 12.66 -3.84
C TYR A 237 -17.77 11.75 -3.99
N CYS A 238 -19.01 12.30 -4.04
CA CYS A 238 -20.23 11.52 -4.18
C CYS A 238 -20.41 11.01 -5.61
N PHE A 239 -20.48 9.68 -5.75
CA PHE A 239 -20.73 9.02 -7.03
C PHE A 239 -21.70 7.84 -6.93
N LEU A 240 -21.87 7.28 -5.74
CA LEU A 240 -22.87 6.24 -5.49
C LEU A 240 -24.29 6.83 -5.47
N PRO A 241 -25.31 6.07 -5.90
CA PRO A 241 -26.70 6.51 -5.78
C PRO A 241 -27.14 6.53 -4.30
N GLU A 242 -28.02 7.46 -3.93
CA GLU A 242 -28.50 7.60 -2.54
C GLU A 242 -29.30 6.37 -2.07
N GLU A 243 -29.88 5.62 -2.97
CA GLU A 243 -30.60 4.36 -2.69
C GLU A 243 -29.73 3.33 -1.98
N ILE A 244 -28.41 3.47 -2.05
CA ILE A 244 -27.48 2.63 -1.28
C ILE A 244 -27.67 2.77 0.22
N LEU A 245 -28.18 3.92 0.68
CA LEU A 245 -28.53 4.13 2.09
C LEU A 245 -29.61 3.18 2.57
N GLU A 246 -30.60 2.84 1.72
CA GLU A 246 -31.64 1.89 2.07
C GLU A 246 -31.06 0.49 2.33
N SER A 247 -30.08 0.06 1.53
CA SER A 247 -29.40 -1.22 1.73
C SER A 247 -28.47 -1.24 2.94
N LEU A 248 -27.87 -0.09 3.28
CA LEU A 248 -27.06 0.08 4.50
C LEU A 248 -27.90 0.04 5.77
N PHE A 249 -29.09 0.63 5.73
CA PHE A 249 -29.88 0.95 6.91
C PHE A 249 -31.21 0.22 6.94
N LEU A 250 -31.25 -1.08 6.61
CA LEU A 250 -32.44 -1.95 6.76
C LEU A 250 -33.09 -1.86 8.17
N SER A 251 -32.46 -1.15 9.12
CA SER A 251 -32.97 -0.85 10.45
C SER A 251 -32.90 0.66 10.78
N ALA A 252 -33.07 1.52 9.79
CA ALA A 252 -32.89 2.99 9.90
C ALA A 252 -33.82 3.73 10.87
N ASP A 253 -34.74 3.05 11.56
CA ASP A 253 -35.68 3.66 12.52
C ASP A 253 -35.00 4.39 13.69
N TYR A 254 -33.66 4.39 13.76
CA TYR A 254 -32.90 4.92 14.90
C TYR A 254 -31.82 5.96 14.56
N ALA A 255 -31.55 6.22 13.28
CA ALA A 255 -30.54 7.21 12.87
C ALA A 255 -31.22 8.51 12.41
N SER A 256 -30.64 9.66 12.77
CA SER A 256 -31.12 10.94 12.25
C SER A 256 -30.77 11.08 10.76
N GLU A 257 -31.54 11.88 10.02
CA GLU A 257 -31.24 12.20 8.61
C GLU A 257 -29.80 12.72 8.42
N LYS A 258 -29.33 13.59 9.32
CA LYS A 258 -27.96 14.09 9.31
C LYS A 258 -26.91 12.99 9.51
N THR A 259 -27.22 11.97 10.32
CA THR A 259 -26.35 10.82 10.52
C THR A 259 -26.26 9.99 9.24
N LEU A 260 -27.40 9.73 8.60
CA LEU A 260 -27.47 8.99 7.35
C LEU A 260 -26.69 9.70 6.24
N GLN A 261 -26.90 11.00 6.11
CA GLN A 261 -26.16 11.82 5.14
C GLN A 261 -24.64 11.77 5.40
N SER A 262 -24.22 11.85 6.66
CA SER A 262 -22.79 11.76 6.99
C SER A 262 -22.21 10.38 6.65
N GLU A 263 -22.94 9.29 6.95
CA GLU A 263 -22.54 7.94 6.56
C GLU A 263 -22.37 7.79 5.03
N TYR A 264 -23.29 8.35 4.25
CA TYR A 264 -23.22 8.35 2.79
C TYR A 264 -21.99 9.11 2.27
N LEU A 265 -21.71 10.28 2.82
CA LEU A 265 -20.54 11.07 2.46
C LEU A 265 -19.24 10.35 2.81
N TYR A 266 -19.14 9.78 4.01
CA TYR A 266 -17.98 8.98 4.42
C TYR A 266 -17.80 7.74 3.53
N LEU A 267 -18.88 7.06 3.18
CA LEU A 267 -18.83 5.88 2.31
C LEU A 267 -18.19 6.23 0.96
N ASN A 268 -18.70 7.26 0.30
CA ASN A 268 -18.17 7.73 -0.98
C ASN A 268 -16.71 8.17 -0.86
N PHE A 269 -16.38 9.00 0.14
CA PHE A 269 -15.04 9.51 0.37
C PHE A 269 -14.02 8.37 0.60
N PHE A 270 -14.35 7.40 1.44
CA PHE A 270 -13.44 6.29 1.71
C PHE A 270 -13.24 5.34 0.54
N LEU A 271 -14.21 5.21 -0.35
CA LEU A 271 -14.00 4.49 -1.61
C LEU A 271 -12.91 5.16 -2.46
N HIS A 272 -12.87 6.50 -2.52
CA HIS A 272 -11.77 7.20 -3.18
C HIS A 272 -10.41 6.99 -2.50
N VAL A 273 -10.39 6.89 -1.18
CA VAL A 273 -9.16 6.69 -0.40
C VAL A 273 -8.64 5.26 -0.51
N PHE A 274 -9.51 4.27 -0.28
CA PHE A 274 -9.09 2.86 -0.15
C PHE A 274 -9.19 2.06 -1.45
N LEU A 275 -10.04 2.48 -2.36
CA LEU A 275 -10.41 1.74 -3.57
C LEU A 275 -10.57 2.66 -4.80
N PRO A 276 -9.59 3.52 -5.10
CA PRO A 276 -9.74 4.46 -6.23
C PRO A 276 -10.01 3.77 -7.57
N GLY A 277 -9.56 2.53 -7.73
CA GLY A 277 -9.77 1.73 -8.94
C GLY A 277 -11.21 1.27 -9.19
N VAL A 278 -12.12 1.38 -8.19
CA VAL A 278 -13.54 1.02 -8.39
C VAL A 278 -14.37 2.17 -8.92
N ILE A 279 -13.82 3.39 -8.93
CA ILE A 279 -14.56 4.58 -9.33
C ILE A 279 -14.52 4.71 -10.86
N PRO A 280 -15.69 4.82 -11.53
CA PRO A 280 -15.73 5.00 -12.98
C PRO A 280 -14.96 6.25 -13.42
N GLN A 281 -14.23 6.15 -14.54
CA GLN A 281 -13.41 7.26 -15.04
C GLN A 281 -14.22 8.53 -15.30
N GLU A 282 -15.47 8.37 -15.79
CA GLU A 282 -16.37 9.49 -16.02
C GLU A 282 -16.74 10.23 -14.72
N LYS A 283 -16.88 9.48 -13.61
CA LYS A 283 -17.14 10.05 -12.29
C LYS A 283 -15.93 10.79 -11.75
N ASN A 284 -14.72 10.24 -11.92
CA ASN A 284 -13.50 10.92 -11.57
C ASN A 284 -13.34 12.25 -12.34
N GLN A 285 -13.67 12.26 -13.64
CA GLN A 285 -13.64 13.47 -14.45
C GLN A 285 -14.69 14.50 -13.99
N ALA A 286 -15.90 14.05 -13.63
CA ALA A 286 -16.94 14.92 -13.10
C ALA A 286 -16.50 15.59 -11.80
N ILE A 287 -15.89 14.84 -10.88
CA ILE A 287 -15.34 15.35 -9.61
C ILE A 287 -14.28 16.43 -9.86
N ILE A 288 -13.37 16.19 -10.80
CA ILE A 288 -12.35 17.18 -11.17
C ILE A 288 -13.00 18.47 -11.68
N GLN A 289 -14.06 18.36 -12.48
CA GLN A 289 -14.78 19.53 -12.97
C GLN A 289 -15.55 20.28 -11.86
N GLU A 290 -16.17 19.57 -10.93
CA GLU A 290 -16.81 20.16 -9.75
C GLU A 290 -15.81 20.93 -8.89
N ILE A 291 -14.65 20.31 -8.57
CA ILE A 291 -13.57 20.95 -7.83
C ILE A 291 -13.13 22.24 -8.55
N LYS A 292 -12.96 22.19 -9.86
CA LYS A 292 -12.51 23.34 -10.67
C LYS A 292 -13.49 24.52 -10.65
N HIS A 293 -14.80 24.25 -10.54
CA HIS A 293 -15.85 25.26 -10.50
C HIS A 293 -16.15 25.74 -9.08
N SER A 294 -15.61 25.09 -8.07
CA SER A 294 -15.79 25.47 -6.66
C SER A 294 -14.98 26.71 -6.31
N ASP A 295 -15.59 27.62 -5.58
CA ASP A 295 -14.98 28.86 -5.07
C ASP A 295 -14.72 28.80 -3.55
N THR A 296 -14.57 27.58 -2.99
CA THR A 296 -14.24 27.43 -1.58
C THR A 296 -12.82 27.92 -1.29
N ASP A 297 -12.61 28.43 -0.09
CA ASP A 297 -11.30 28.89 0.37
C ASP A 297 -10.21 27.82 0.22
N LEU A 298 -10.58 26.55 0.49
CA LEU A 298 -9.66 25.44 0.40
C LEU A 298 -9.26 25.12 -1.04
N VAL A 299 -10.21 25.11 -1.96
CA VAL A 299 -9.93 24.90 -3.40
C VAL A 299 -9.07 26.03 -3.94
N ARG A 300 -9.38 27.29 -3.60
CA ARG A 300 -8.55 28.44 -3.97
C ARG A 300 -7.11 28.32 -3.45
N PHE A 301 -6.96 27.89 -2.20
CA PHE A 301 -5.65 27.66 -1.59
C PHE A 301 -4.83 26.62 -2.35
N PHE A 302 -5.37 25.42 -2.55
CA PHE A 302 -4.66 24.36 -3.26
C PHE A 302 -4.41 24.71 -4.73
N THR A 303 -5.35 25.38 -5.38
CA THR A 303 -5.16 25.87 -6.76
C THR A 303 -3.98 26.84 -6.85
N ALA A 304 -3.89 27.81 -5.94
CA ALA A 304 -2.77 28.75 -5.90
C ALA A 304 -1.44 28.05 -5.61
N MET A 305 -1.42 27.15 -4.65
CA MET A 305 -0.23 26.38 -4.25
C MET A 305 0.29 25.51 -5.39
N ILE A 306 -0.59 24.75 -6.05
CA ILE A 306 -0.21 23.87 -7.15
C ILE A 306 0.18 24.68 -8.38
N LYS A 307 -0.45 25.83 -8.61
CA LYS A 307 -0.06 26.74 -9.68
C LYS A 307 1.35 27.27 -9.48
N ASP A 308 1.69 27.73 -8.27
CA ASP A 308 3.04 28.21 -7.97
C ASP A 308 4.09 27.09 -8.11
N TRP A 309 3.74 25.86 -7.70
CA TRP A 309 4.59 24.70 -7.93
C TRP A 309 4.75 24.40 -9.43
N HIS A 310 3.66 24.36 -10.19
CA HIS A 310 3.68 24.11 -11.63
C HIS A 310 4.55 25.12 -12.36
N ASP A 311 4.33 26.42 -12.12
CA ASP A 311 5.07 27.49 -12.78
C ASP A 311 6.57 27.45 -12.45
N THR A 312 6.94 26.91 -11.28
CA THR A 312 8.33 26.83 -10.82
C THR A 312 9.04 25.56 -11.26
N PHE A 313 8.37 24.39 -11.17
CA PHE A 313 9.03 23.09 -11.29
C PHE A 313 8.55 22.25 -12.48
N ALA A 314 7.38 22.51 -13.04
CA ALA A 314 6.78 21.68 -14.09
C ALA A 314 6.06 22.51 -15.19
N PRO A 315 6.67 23.58 -15.75
CA PRO A 315 5.99 24.49 -16.66
C PRO A 315 5.58 23.87 -18.00
N SER A 316 6.08 22.67 -18.33
CA SER A 316 5.73 21.94 -19.55
C SER A 316 4.60 20.90 -19.36
N GLN A 317 4.06 20.76 -18.16
CA GLN A 317 3.02 19.79 -17.86
C GLN A 317 1.67 20.20 -18.46
N GLU A 318 0.90 19.19 -18.92
CA GLU A 318 -0.43 19.44 -19.47
C GLU A 318 -1.44 19.84 -18.37
N VAL A 319 -2.42 20.67 -18.75
CA VAL A 319 -3.48 21.15 -17.84
C VAL A 319 -4.27 19.99 -17.19
N ALA A 320 -4.48 18.88 -17.90
CA ALA A 320 -5.20 17.72 -17.38
C ALA A 320 -4.47 17.06 -16.21
N GLU A 321 -3.13 17.03 -16.22
CA GLU A 321 -2.34 16.48 -15.12
C GLU A 321 -2.38 17.40 -13.89
N PHE A 322 -2.37 18.72 -14.10
CA PHE A 322 -2.55 19.70 -13.03
C PHE A 322 -3.89 19.49 -12.30
N GLU A 323 -4.98 19.26 -13.03
CA GLU A 323 -6.31 19.05 -12.47
C GLU A 323 -6.39 17.74 -11.63
N LYS A 324 -5.76 16.68 -12.10
CA LYS A 324 -5.65 15.42 -11.34
C LYS A 324 -4.85 15.62 -10.05
N LEU A 325 -3.75 16.34 -10.13
CA LEU A 325 -2.90 16.62 -8.98
C LEU A 325 -3.63 17.46 -7.93
N LEU A 326 -4.40 18.46 -8.36
CA LEU A 326 -5.25 19.26 -7.48
C LEU A 326 -6.27 18.38 -6.73
N SER A 327 -6.94 17.49 -7.44
CA SER A 327 -7.89 16.56 -6.83
C SER A 327 -7.22 15.62 -5.81
N SER A 328 -6.01 15.12 -6.13
CA SER A 328 -5.25 14.25 -5.23
C SER A 328 -4.80 14.98 -3.96
N CYS A 329 -4.30 16.21 -4.09
CA CYS A 329 -3.90 17.02 -2.94
C CYS A 329 -5.08 17.35 -2.02
N LEU A 330 -6.25 17.66 -2.59
CA LEU A 330 -7.48 17.90 -1.84
C LEU A 330 -7.93 16.64 -1.11
N LEU A 331 -7.86 15.47 -1.75
CA LEU A 331 -8.21 14.19 -1.13
C LEU A 331 -7.32 13.91 0.09
N VAL A 332 -6.01 14.06 -0.05
CA VAL A 332 -5.03 13.86 1.05
C VAL A 332 -5.28 14.83 2.19
N PHE A 333 -5.55 16.09 1.88
CA PHE A 333 -5.82 17.11 2.90
C PHE A 333 -7.12 16.84 3.65
N ASN A 334 -8.20 16.52 2.94
CA ASN A 334 -9.48 16.15 3.56
C ASN A 334 -9.34 14.91 4.44
N LEU A 335 -8.53 13.95 4.02
CA LEU A 335 -8.22 12.76 4.79
C LEU A 335 -7.60 13.11 6.14
N SER A 336 -6.65 14.03 6.18
CA SER A 336 -5.99 14.47 7.41
C SER A 336 -6.92 15.17 8.38
N ILE A 337 -7.83 16.01 7.88
CA ILE A 337 -8.82 16.73 8.70
C ILE A 337 -9.85 15.76 9.29
N ILE A 338 -10.32 14.80 8.48
CA ILE A 338 -11.42 13.91 8.84
C ILE A 338 -10.95 12.78 9.73
N ILE A 339 -9.84 12.14 9.37
CA ILE A 339 -9.37 10.92 10.05
C ILE A 339 -8.52 11.25 11.26
N GLY A 340 -7.59 12.19 11.16
CA GLY A 340 -6.68 12.54 12.25
C GLY A 340 -5.75 11.38 12.67
N ILE A 341 -5.63 10.35 11.83
CA ILE A 341 -4.69 9.24 11.96
C ILE A 341 -3.66 9.35 10.83
N ASP A 342 -2.41 9.07 11.13
CA ASP A 342 -1.39 8.90 10.10
C ASP A 342 -1.57 7.55 9.42
N LEU A 343 -2.28 7.54 8.28
CA LEU A 343 -2.48 6.34 7.48
C LEU A 343 -1.18 5.79 6.90
N LEU A 344 -0.17 6.63 6.70
CA LEU A 344 1.13 6.19 6.22
C LEU A 344 1.86 5.35 7.27
N GLU A 345 1.77 5.75 8.56
CA GLU A 345 2.29 4.94 9.65
C GLU A 345 1.54 3.61 9.78
N VAL A 346 0.23 3.63 9.55
CA VAL A 346 -0.61 2.42 9.53
C VAL A 346 -0.26 1.51 8.35
N TRP A 347 -0.01 2.09 7.18
CA TRP A 347 0.37 1.39 5.96
C TRP A 347 1.89 1.39 5.78
N GLN A 348 2.59 0.70 6.66
CA GLN A 348 4.06 0.68 6.76
C GLN A 348 4.82 0.58 5.43
N LEU A 349 4.24 -0.06 4.41
CA LEU A 349 4.87 -0.19 3.09
C LEU A 349 4.99 1.16 2.38
N GLU A 350 3.92 1.98 2.39
CA GLU A 350 3.95 3.32 1.79
C GLU A 350 4.89 4.23 2.57
N HIS A 351 4.89 4.13 3.89
CA HIS A 351 5.81 4.88 4.74
C HIS A 351 7.28 4.50 4.44
N GLN A 352 7.61 3.24 4.25
CA GLN A 352 8.96 2.82 3.85
C GLN A 352 9.34 3.36 2.48
N LEU A 353 8.45 3.26 1.48
CA LEU A 353 8.70 3.80 0.15
C LEU A 353 8.93 5.31 0.17
N LEU A 354 8.19 6.04 1.00
CA LEU A 354 8.34 7.48 1.15
C LEU A 354 9.62 7.85 1.91
N THR A 355 9.94 7.15 3.01
CA THR A 355 11.10 7.48 3.86
C THR A 355 12.43 7.02 3.29
N GLU A 356 12.49 5.84 2.68
CA GLU A 356 13.72 5.30 2.05
C GLU A 356 14.06 6.03 0.76
N ASN A 357 13.05 6.52 0.02
CA ASN A 357 13.22 7.26 -1.23
C ASN A 357 13.12 8.78 -1.06
N THR A 358 12.93 9.30 0.16
CA THR A 358 12.91 10.75 0.37
C THR A 358 14.33 11.29 0.15
N PRO A 359 14.55 12.11 -0.85
CA PRO A 359 15.87 12.65 -1.15
C PRO A 359 16.21 13.75 -0.14
N SER A 360 16.63 13.33 1.05
CA SER A 360 16.96 14.24 2.17
C SER A 360 17.99 15.33 1.83
N ASN A 361 18.66 15.22 0.70
CA ASN A 361 19.65 16.19 0.20
C ASN A 361 19.33 16.74 -1.20
N ASP A 362 18.13 16.51 -1.74
CA ASP A 362 17.75 17.07 -3.06
C ASP A 362 17.25 18.49 -2.91
N LYS A 363 17.92 19.43 -3.57
CA LYS A 363 17.58 20.86 -3.54
C LYS A 363 16.17 21.15 -4.07
N THR A 364 15.67 20.34 -4.99
CA THR A 364 14.33 20.47 -5.55
C THR A 364 13.29 20.10 -4.51
N TYR A 365 13.50 18.97 -3.79
CA TYR A 365 12.62 18.56 -2.70
C TYR A 365 12.57 19.61 -1.58
N GLU A 366 13.73 20.13 -1.14
CA GLU A 366 13.80 21.21 -0.15
C GLU A 366 13.07 22.47 -0.61
N ALA A 367 13.20 22.84 -1.89
CA ALA A 367 12.51 24.00 -2.46
C ALA A 367 11.00 23.79 -2.51
N ILE A 368 10.51 22.58 -2.84
CA ILE A 368 9.09 22.22 -2.78
C ILE A 368 8.57 22.31 -1.34
N CYS A 369 9.28 21.73 -0.36
CA CYS A 369 8.90 21.84 1.06
C CYS A 369 8.78 23.31 1.50
N LYS A 370 9.72 24.16 1.12
CA LYS A 370 9.71 25.58 1.43
C LYS A 370 8.53 26.31 0.79
N LEU A 371 8.20 25.98 -0.46
CA LEU A 371 7.03 26.52 -1.15
C LEU A 371 5.74 26.17 -0.41
N LEU A 372 5.56 24.89 -0.06
CA LEU A 372 4.38 24.40 0.68
C LEU A 372 4.25 25.12 2.04
N LEU A 373 5.33 25.21 2.81
CA LEU A 373 5.34 25.92 4.10
C LEU A 373 4.93 27.38 3.93
N THR A 374 5.44 28.08 2.91
CA THR A 374 5.10 29.48 2.65
C THR A 374 3.60 29.66 2.37
N HIS A 375 2.97 28.70 1.66
CA HIS A 375 1.53 28.73 1.46
C HIS A 375 0.76 28.45 2.74
N VAL A 376 1.15 27.43 3.53
CA VAL A 376 0.53 27.08 4.80
C VAL A 376 0.60 28.21 5.83
N GLU A 377 1.71 28.96 5.87
CA GLU A 377 1.86 30.12 6.76
C GLU A 377 0.92 31.27 6.41
N ARG A 378 0.68 31.48 5.12
CA ARG A 378 -0.19 32.55 4.62
C ARG A 378 -1.68 32.28 4.81
N TYR A 379 -2.06 31.01 4.98
CA TYR A 379 -3.45 30.61 5.05
C TYR A 379 -3.84 30.23 6.49
N PRO A 380 -4.76 30.96 7.12
CA PRO A 380 -5.22 30.66 8.47
C PRO A 380 -6.26 29.54 8.44
N PHE A 381 -5.83 28.28 8.39
CA PHE A 381 -6.72 27.16 8.74
C PHE A 381 -6.96 27.19 10.24
N ALA A 382 -8.05 27.81 10.68
CA ALA A 382 -8.39 27.92 12.10
C ALA A 382 -8.59 26.54 12.77
N ASP A 383 -8.82 25.48 11.99
CA ASP A 383 -9.18 24.14 12.44
C ASP A 383 -8.11 23.09 12.15
N LEU A 384 -7.01 23.44 11.52
CA LEU A 384 -5.91 22.51 11.24
C LEU A 384 -4.91 22.54 12.40
N ASP A 385 -4.63 21.40 12.99
CA ASP A 385 -3.43 21.28 13.82
C ASP A 385 -2.20 21.43 12.91
N LYS A 386 -1.65 22.65 12.87
CA LYS A 386 -0.49 22.97 12.04
C LYS A 386 0.67 22.02 12.29
N LYS A 387 0.93 21.69 13.54
CA LYS A 387 2.04 20.81 13.91
C LYS A 387 1.83 19.40 13.35
N TYR A 388 0.62 18.87 13.45
CA TYR A 388 0.28 17.57 12.88
C TYR A 388 0.41 17.60 11.35
N PHE A 389 -0.12 18.63 10.70
CA PHE A 389 -0.02 18.79 9.24
C PHE A 389 1.44 18.89 8.77
N GLU A 390 2.27 19.71 9.43
CA GLU A 390 3.69 19.85 9.11
C GLU A 390 4.48 18.54 9.30
N GLN A 391 4.13 17.75 10.28
CA GLN A 391 4.84 16.51 10.58
C GLN A 391 4.41 15.33 9.72
N THR A 392 3.17 15.27 9.28
CA THR A 392 2.60 14.09 8.61
C THR A 392 2.22 14.33 7.16
N GLN A 393 1.45 15.37 6.87
CA GLN A 393 0.86 15.59 5.55
C GLN A 393 1.76 16.37 4.60
N LEU A 394 2.49 17.34 5.13
CA LEU A 394 3.39 18.16 4.31
C LEU A 394 4.51 17.33 3.68
N PRO A 395 5.18 16.41 4.37
CA PRO A 395 6.15 15.51 3.75
C PRO A 395 5.54 14.66 2.63
N TYR A 396 4.31 14.18 2.82
CA TYR A 396 3.61 13.40 1.81
C TYR A 396 3.28 14.22 0.57
N LEU A 397 2.71 15.42 0.75
CA LEU A 397 2.42 16.34 -0.36
C LEU A 397 3.70 16.76 -1.09
N ALA A 398 4.77 17.08 -0.34
CA ALA A 398 6.06 17.41 -0.93
C ALA A 398 6.63 16.26 -1.76
N HIS A 399 6.50 15.03 -1.28
CA HIS A 399 6.96 13.85 -2.01
C HIS A 399 6.13 13.60 -3.27
N LEU A 400 4.80 13.73 -3.19
CA LEU A 400 3.90 13.64 -4.35
C LEU A 400 4.30 14.63 -5.43
N LEU A 401 4.46 15.93 -5.08
CA LEU A 401 4.88 16.97 -6.01
C LEU A 401 6.29 16.78 -6.55
N PHE A 402 7.19 16.23 -5.73
CA PHE A 402 8.55 15.89 -6.16
C PHE A 402 8.55 14.76 -7.19
N LEU A 403 7.78 13.69 -6.98
CA LEU A 403 7.63 12.61 -7.96
C LEU A 403 7.08 13.12 -9.28
N GLU A 404 6.06 13.97 -9.26
CA GLU A 404 5.51 14.60 -10.46
C GLU A 404 6.57 15.45 -11.18
N THR A 405 7.41 16.17 -10.45
CA THR A 405 8.53 16.92 -11.04
C THR A 405 9.52 15.98 -11.75
N GLN A 406 9.85 14.83 -11.14
CA GLN A 406 10.77 13.86 -11.71
C GLN A 406 10.19 13.17 -12.97
N MET A 407 8.90 12.89 -12.98
CA MET A 407 8.23 12.30 -14.15
C MET A 407 8.24 13.24 -15.36
N ASN A 408 8.17 14.54 -15.14
CA ASN A 408 8.12 15.55 -16.18
C ASN A 408 9.50 16.00 -16.67
N THR A 409 10.55 15.80 -15.89
CA THR A 409 11.94 16.06 -16.27
C THR A 409 12.78 14.81 -16.06
N PRO A 410 12.59 13.76 -16.86
CA PRO A 410 13.41 12.57 -16.72
C PRO A 410 14.86 12.98 -16.99
N PRO A 411 15.79 12.67 -16.09
CA PRO A 411 17.20 12.91 -16.32
C PRO A 411 17.64 12.08 -17.52
N THR A 412 18.20 12.74 -18.50
CA THR A 412 18.80 12.08 -19.66
C THR A 412 20.23 11.70 -19.31
N VAL A 413 20.55 10.42 -19.37
CA VAL A 413 21.93 9.91 -19.26
C VAL A 413 22.50 9.85 -20.67
N SER A 414 23.61 10.57 -20.91
CA SER A 414 24.33 10.55 -22.18
C SER A 414 25.28 9.36 -22.22
N ILE A 415 25.08 8.43 -23.15
CA ILE A 415 25.86 7.20 -23.28
C ILE A 415 26.72 7.26 -24.51
N TYR A 416 28.04 7.04 -24.36
CA TYR A 416 28.96 6.75 -25.45
C TYR A 416 29.28 5.26 -25.49
N ILE A 417 29.13 4.64 -26.67
CA ILE A 417 29.41 3.22 -26.86
C ILE A 417 30.66 3.08 -27.77
N GLN A 418 31.67 2.45 -27.24
CA GLN A 418 32.91 2.08 -27.92
C GLN A 418 32.97 0.56 -28.02
N THR A 419 33.05 0.00 -29.24
CA THR A 419 33.16 -1.44 -29.45
C THR A 419 34.31 -1.77 -30.38
N THR A 420 35.05 -2.84 -30.08
CA THR A 420 36.10 -3.41 -30.93
C THR A 420 35.52 -4.31 -32.01
N ILE A 421 34.25 -4.71 -31.86
CA ILE A 421 33.55 -5.62 -32.76
C ILE A 421 32.71 -4.81 -33.76
N GLN A 422 32.38 -5.42 -34.89
CA GLN A 422 31.74 -4.84 -36.08
C GLN A 422 30.66 -3.76 -35.87
N TYR A 423 30.47 -2.87 -36.85
CA TYR A 423 29.53 -1.75 -36.91
C TYR A 423 28.10 -2.03 -36.37
N ARG A 424 27.58 -3.26 -36.52
CA ARG A 424 26.26 -3.64 -36.03
C ARG A 424 26.19 -3.83 -34.51
N THR A 425 27.30 -4.10 -33.83
CA THR A 425 27.33 -4.35 -32.37
C THR A 425 26.91 -3.11 -31.60
N LYS A 426 27.38 -1.93 -32.00
CA LYS A 426 26.93 -0.65 -31.41
C LYS A 426 25.41 -0.51 -31.49
N GLN A 427 24.82 -0.76 -32.67
CA GLN A 427 23.38 -0.66 -32.89
C GLN A 427 22.58 -1.69 -32.07
N MET A 428 23.13 -2.90 -31.87
CA MET A 428 22.52 -3.93 -31.05
C MET A 428 22.50 -3.52 -29.57
N ILE A 429 23.60 -2.97 -29.06
CA ILE A 429 23.70 -2.44 -27.68
C ILE A 429 22.72 -1.28 -27.49
N GLU A 430 22.71 -0.31 -28.42
CA GLU A 430 21.74 0.80 -28.40
C GLU A 430 20.29 0.31 -28.36
N THR A 431 19.95 -0.66 -29.23
CA THR A 431 18.60 -1.23 -29.30
C THR A 431 18.23 -1.94 -28.00
N ARG A 432 19.17 -2.68 -27.41
CA ARG A 432 18.96 -3.38 -26.14
C ARG A 432 18.76 -2.40 -24.98
N ILE A 433 19.58 -1.37 -24.88
CA ILE A 433 19.44 -0.32 -23.86
C ILE A 433 18.09 0.40 -24.02
N ARG A 434 17.70 0.75 -25.26
CA ARG A 434 16.40 1.35 -25.54
C ARG A 434 15.19 0.44 -25.24
N SER A 435 15.39 -0.88 -25.21
CA SER A 435 14.33 -1.83 -24.82
C SER A 435 14.12 -1.89 -23.29
N ILE A 436 15.13 -1.49 -22.53
CA ILE A 436 15.12 -1.50 -21.06
C ILE A 436 14.75 -0.11 -20.51
N TYR A 437 15.27 0.95 -21.15
CA TYR A 437 15.09 2.33 -20.72
C TYR A 437 14.26 3.14 -21.71
N SER A 438 13.48 4.08 -21.22
CA SER A 438 12.67 4.95 -22.09
C SER A 438 13.57 5.82 -22.97
N LYS A 439 13.07 6.21 -24.16
CA LYS A 439 13.78 7.13 -25.06
C LYS A 439 14.05 8.51 -24.42
N ALA A 440 13.25 8.88 -23.42
CA ALA A 440 13.39 10.12 -22.69
C ALA A 440 14.48 10.07 -21.61
N SER A 441 14.89 8.84 -21.18
CA SER A 441 15.86 8.66 -20.09
C SER A 441 17.30 8.49 -20.58
N VAL A 442 17.51 8.14 -21.87
CA VAL A 442 18.83 7.80 -22.40
C VAL A 442 19.04 8.45 -23.76
N THR A 443 20.15 9.19 -23.89
CA THR A 443 20.66 9.74 -25.16
C THR A 443 21.99 9.11 -25.52
N PHE A 444 22.20 8.77 -26.79
CA PHE A 444 23.48 8.27 -27.29
C PHE A 444 24.25 9.39 -27.93
N VAL A 445 25.49 9.58 -27.50
CA VAL A 445 26.40 10.62 -27.99
C VAL A 445 27.51 10.02 -28.85
N ASN A 446 28.10 10.83 -29.74
CA ASN A 446 29.17 10.41 -30.61
C ASN A 446 30.56 10.90 -30.15
N GLN A 447 30.62 11.61 -29.05
CA GLN A 447 31.87 12.13 -28.45
C GLN A 447 31.94 11.64 -27.01
N MET A 448 33.10 11.07 -26.65
CA MET A 448 33.32 10.49 -25.33
C MET A 448 33.24 11.54 -24.22
N GLU A 449 33.71 12.76 -24.49
CA GLU A 449 33.74 13.88 -23.55
C GLU A 449 32.33 14.38 -23.17
N ALA A 450 31.35 14.14 -24.06
CA ALA A 450 29.96 14.53 -23.85
C ALA A 450 29.13 13.42 -23.16
N ALA A 451 29.76 12.32 -22.78
CA ALA A 451 29.08 11.18 -22.19
C ALA A 451 29.11 11.20 -20.66
N ASP A 452 27.96 10.89 -20.06
CA ASP A 452 27.85 10.59 -18.63
C ASP A 452 28.30 9.17 -18.32
N LEU A 453 28.18 8.25 -19.31
CA LEU A 453 28.51 6.84 -19.19
C LEU A 453 29.21 6.33 -20.43
N LEU A 454 30.32 5.63 -20.25
CA LEU A 454 31.04 4.92 -21.31
C LEU A 454 30.75 3.43 -21.22
N ILE A 455 30.28 2.83 -22.31
CA ILE A 455 30.10 1.39 -22.45
C ILE A 455 31.14 0.87 -23.46
N THR A 456 31.95 -0.08 -23.09
CA THR A 456 33.00 -0.66 -23.94
C THR A 456 33.16 -2.15 -23.75
N ASP A 457 33.63 -2.85 -24.79
CA ASP A 457 34.05 -4.24 -24.77
C ASP A 457 35.59 -4.39 -24.77
N SER A 458 36.34 -3.28 -24.71
CA SER A 458 37.80 -3.26 -24.75
C SER A 458 38.41 -3.06 -23.35
N TYR A 459 39.50 -3.79 -23.11
CA TYR A 459 40.33 -3.66 -21.90
C TYR A 459 41.55 -2.73 -22.11
N GLU A 460 41.65 -2.05 -23.24
CA GLU A 460 42.74 -1.11 -23.46
C GLU A 460 42.65 0.05 -22.46
N GLU A 461 43.82 0.61 -22.06
CA GLU A 461 44.00 1.63 -21.05
C GLU A 461 43.15 2.89 -21.27
N VAL A 462 41.85 2.74 -21.11
CA VAL A 462 40.96 3.87 -20.96
C VAL A 462 40.95 4.26 -19.50
N ILE A 463 41.27 5.49 -19.23
CA ILE A 463 41.26 6.13 -17.93
C ILE A 463 40.09 5.58 -17.11
N PHE A 464 40.39 4.81 -16.07
CA PHE A 464 39.38 4.27 -15.15
C PHE A 464 38.61 5.45 -14.53
N SER A 465 37.46 5.73 -15.09
CA SER A 465 36.51 6.65 -14.52
C SER A 465 35.38 5.83 -13.87
N GLU A 466 34.80 6.34 -12.81
CA GLU A 466 33.60 5.77 -12.14
C GLU A 466 32.40 5.60 -13.07
N LYS A 467 32.52 6.05 -14.31
CA LYS A 467 31.51 6.07 -15.38
C LYS A 467 31.71 5.01 -16.44
N LEU A 468 32.50 3.98 -16.20
CA LEU A 468 32.82 2.93 -17.16
C LEU A 468 32.01 1.66 -16.89
N VAL A 469 31.30 1.16 -17.90
CA VAL A 469 30.68 -0.17 -17.90
C VAL A 469 31.38 -1.04 -18.95
N LEU A 470 32.04 -2.10 -18.46
CA LEU A 470 32.69 -3.08 -19.31
C LEU A 470 31.69 -4.19 -19.66
N LEU A 471 31.45 -4.41 -20.97
CA LEU A 471 30.59 -5.48 -21.44
C LEU A 471 31.44 -6.73 -21.74
N SER A 472 31.35 -7.72 -20.87
CA SER A 472 31.98 -9.03 -21.09
C SER A 472 31.07 -9.98 -21.89
N ASN A 473 29.75 -9.77 -21.84
CA ASN A 473 28.77 -10.59 -22.56
C ASN A 473 27.49 -9.78 -22.91
N LEU A 474 27.20 -9.64 -24.18
CA LEU A 474 26.01 -8.94 -24.69
C LEU A 474 24.66 -9.57 -24.29
N GLN A 475 24.66 -10.81 -23.77
CA GLN A 475 23.47 -11.51 -23.32
C GLN A 475 23.21 -11.40 -21.83
N ALA A 476 24.16 -10.88 -21.05
CA ALA A 476 24.01 -10.77 -19.60
C ALA A 476 23.14 -9.55 -19.24
N GLU A 477 21.88 -9.76 -18.94
CA GLU A 477 20.97 -8.73 -18.43
C GLU A 477 21.52 -8.05 -17.16
N GLN A 478 22.31 -8.78 -16.38
CA GLN A 478 22.96 -8.28 -15.16
C GLN A 478 24.03 -7.21 -15.45
N GLU A 479 24.77 -7.29 -16.55
CA GLU A 479 25.77 -6.29 -16.88
C GLU A 479 25.15 -4.98 -17.37
N LEU A 480 24.03 -5.06 -18.06
CA LEU A 480 23.27 -3.88 -18.49
C LEU A 480 22.50 -3.23 -17.32
N SER A 481 22.16 -3.99 -16.28
CA SER A 481 21.60 -3.44 -15.03
C SER A 481 22.60 -2.67 -14.18
N LEU A 482 23.92 -2.86 -14.40
CA LEU A 482 24.96 -2.08 -13.77
C LEU A 482 24.96 -0.59 -14.19
N ILE A 483 24.25 -0.25 -15.26
CA ILE A 483 24.02 1.16 -15.65
C ILE A 483 23.32 1.92 -14.51
N HIS A 484 22.47 1.27 -13.73
CA HIS A 484 21.85 1.85 -12.54
C HIS A 484 22.82 2.11 -11.36
N ILE A 485 23.95 1.39 -11.29
CA ILE A 485 24.91 1.48 -10.16
C ILE A 485 25.88 2.65 -10.36
N SER A 486 26.08 3.08 -11.60
CA SER A 486 27.01 4.16 -11.94
C SER A 486 26.38 5.57 -11.86
N GLU A 487 25.13 5.70 -11.43
CA GLU A 487 24.52 7.00 -11.12
C GLU A 487 24.90 7.45 -9.69
N PRO A 488 25.74 8.50 -9.52
CA PRO A 488 26.31 8.82 -8.20
C PRO A 488 25.35 9.41 -7.17
N THR A 489 24.07 9.66 -7.49
CA THR A 489 23.16 10.43 -6.59
C THR A 489 21.67 10.17 -6.77
N ARG A 490 21.21 8.98 -7.21
CA ARG A 490 19.77 8.75 -7.39
C ARG A 490 19.25 7.56 -6.61
N PRO A 491 18.10 7.72 -5.91
CA PRO A 491 17.46 6.61 -5.23
C PRO A 491 17.01 5.57 -6.26
N ARG A 492 17.32 4.30 -5.97
CA ARG A 492 16.89 3.15 -6.76
C ARG A 492 15.38 3.05 -6.72
N LEU A 493 14.71 3.30 -7.84
CA LEU A 493 13.35 2.84 -8.07
C LEU A 493 13.43 1.33 -8.41
N ILE A 494 13.08 0.49 -7.44
CA ILE A 494 12.79 -0.93 -7.64
C ILE A 494 11.28 -1.08 -7.71
#